data_893556e1310a61b9c5ee2948bf72c19a
#
_entry.id   893556e1310a61b9c5ee2948bf72c19a
#
_cell.length_a   1.000
_cell.length_b   1.000
_cell.length_c   1.000
_cell.angle_alpha   90.00
_cell.angle_beta   90.00
_cell.angle_gamma   90.00
#
_symmetry.space_group_name_H-M   'P 1'
#
loop_
_entity.id
_entity.type
_entity.pdbx_description
1 polymer ?
#
loop_
_entity_poly.entity_id
_entity_poly.type
_entity_poly.pdbx_seq_one_letter_code
_entity_poly.pdbx_strand_id
1 'polypeptide(L)' 'MKTGETRLVVRQNMSFKWLWVLETSDRHVVNRSDVDFEDRKDCVTDAYLKGFSLS' A
#
# COMPACT_ATOMS: atom_id res chain seq x y z
N MET A 1 -10.58 18.25 -13.58
CA MET A 1 -10.68 17.13 -12.71
C MET A 1 -9.50 16.19 -12.77
N LYS A 2 -9.06 15.74 -11.63
CA LYS A 2 -7.95 14.86 -11.57
C LYS A 2 -8.36 13.43 -11.66
N THR A 3 -7.76 12.68 -12.50
CA THR A 3 -8.05 11.27 -12.61
C THR A 3 -6.77 10.49 -12.46
N GLY A 4 -6.88 9.28 -12.02
CA GLY A 4 -5.73 8.42 -11.91
C GLY A 4 -4.78 8.73 -10.78
N GLU A 5 -5.16 9.64 -9.91
CA GLU A 5 -4.34 9.95 -8.77
C GLU A 5 -4.47 8.85 -7.74
N THR A 6 -3.34 8.31 -7.31
CA THR A 6 -3.34 7.22 -6.35
C THR A 6 -2.44 7.57 -5.18
N ARG A 7 -2.65 6.88 -4.08
CA ARG A 7 -1.76 7.03 -2.94
C ARG A 7 -1.54 5.67 -2.28
N LEU A 8 -0.39 5.53 -1.68
CA LEU A 8 -0.02 4.32 -0.99
C LEU A 8 -0.36 4.45 0.48
N VAL A 9 -1.07 3.46 0.99
CA VAL A 9 -1.44 3.40 2.40
C VAL A 9 -0.84 2.14 2.99
N VAL A 10 -0.14 2.28 4.09
CA VAL A 10 0.44 1.16 4.81
C VAL A 10 -0.33 1.00 6.11
N ARG A 11 -0.82 -0.19 6.38
CA ARG A 11 -1.61 -0.42 7.58
C ARG A 11 -1.28 -1.78 8.17
N GLN A 12 -1.70 -1.97 9.40
CA GLN A 12 -1.48 -3.21 10.13
C GLN A 12 -2.81 -3.94 10.24
N ASN A 13 -2.80 -5.25 10.00
CA ASN A 13 -4.02 -6.03 10.10
C ASN A 13 -4.19 -6.57 11.52
N MET A 14 -5.22 -7.38 11.72
CA MET A 14 -5.55 -7.89 13.05
C MET A 14 -4.53 -8.89 13.58
N SER A 15 -3.70 -9.44 12.73
CA SER A 15 -2.63 -10.34 13.13
C SER A 15 -1.31 -9.60 13.37
N PHE A 16 -1.37 -8.27 13.45
CA PHE A 16 -0.20 -7.42 13.67
C PHE A 16 0.81 -7.51 12.55
N LYS A 17 0.35 -7.88 11.35
CA LYS A 17 1.21 -7.90 10.17
C LYS A 17 0.90 -6.69 9.33
N TRP A 18 1.89 -6.28 8.54
CA TRP A 18 1.79 -5.06 7.75
C TRP A 18 1.41 -5.38 6.32
N LEU A 19 0.62 -4.51 5.74
CA LEU A 19 0.25 -4.63 4.33
C LEU A 19 0.16 -3.23 3.74
N TRP A 20 0.28 -3.15 2.44
CA TRP A 20 0.12 -1.89 1.75
C TRP A 20 -1.02 -2.00 0.75
N VAL A 21 -1.66 -0.86 0.52
CA VAL A 21 -2.79 -0.76 -0.39
C VAL A 21 -2.58 0.50 -1.22
N LEU A 22 -2.76 0.37 -2.52
CA LEU A 22 -2.74 1.52 -3.41
C LEU A 22 -4.17 1.85 -3.77
N GLU A 23 -4.60 3.05 -3.45
CA GLU A 23 -5.99 3.44 -3.68
C GLU A 23 -6.07 4.78 -4.37
N THR A 24 -7.20 5.00 -5.00
CA THR A 24 -7.47 6.26 -5.68
C THR A 24 -8.04 7.26 -4.70
N SER A 25 -8.25 8.48 -5.17
CA SER A 25 -8.76 9.54 -4.30
C SER A 25 -10.19 9.27 -3.84
N ASP A 26 -10.93 8.45 -4.56
CA ASP A 26 -12.28 8.07 -4.15
C ASP A 26 -12.32 6.74 -3.41
N ARG A 27 -11.15 6.30 -2.94
CA ARG A 27 -11.00 5.13 -2.09
C ARG A 27 -11.22 3.79 -2.77
N HIS A 28 -11.03 3.77 -4.06
CA HIS A 28 -11.03 2.50 -4.77
C HIS A 28 -9.64 1.88 -4.68
N VAL A 29 -9.59 0.62 -4.28
CA VAL A 29 -8.32 -0.11 -4.20
C VAL A 29 -7.97 -0.58 -5.61
N VAL A 30 -6.83 -0.13 -6.11
CA VAL A 30 -6.37 -0.54 -7.44
C VAL A 30 -5.24 -1.57 -7.36
N ASN A 31 -4.59 -1.67 -6.19
CA ASN A 31 -3.56 -2.68 -6.00
C ASN A 31 -3.31 -2.85 -4.51
N ARG A 32 -2.72 -3.97 -4.15
CA ARG A 32 -2.40 -4.22 -2.75
C ARG A 32 -1.29 -5.25 -2.68
N SER A 33 -0.69 -5.40 -1.50
CA SER A 33 0.35 -6.38 -1.29
C SER A 33 -0.20 -7.79 -1.40
N ASP A 34 0.58 -8.69 -1.96
CA ASP A 34 0.18 -10.08 -2.11
C ASP A 34 0.28 -10.84 -0.81
N VAL A 35 1.13 -10.38 0.08
CA VAL A 35 1.39 -11.05 1.35
C VAL A 35 1.43 -10.02 2.46
N ASP A 36 1.33 -10.50 3.69
CA ASP A 36 1.49 -9.67 4.85
C ASP A 36 2.95 -9.71 5.28
N PHE A 37 3.43 -8.62 5.84
CA PHE A 37 4.83 -8.49 6.23
C PHE A 37 4.95 -8.40 7.75
N GLU A 38 6.01 -8.97 8.27
CA GLU A 38 6.26 -8.93 9.70
C GLU A 38 6.62 -7.53 10.15
N ASP A 39 7.37 -6.81 9.30
CA ASP A 39 7.85 -5.47 9.63
C ASP A 39 7.31 -4.45 8.66
N ARG A 40 7.03 -3.25 9.18
CA ARG A 40 6.58 -2.16 8.34
C ARG A 40 7.62 -1.83 7.28
N LYS A 41 8.89 -1.90 7.65
CA LYS A 41 9.97 -1.61 6.73
C LYS A 41 9.96 -2.52 5.51
N ASP A 42 9.73 -3.81 5.74
CA ASP A 42 9.67 -4.76 4.64
C ASP A 42 8.47 -4.48 3.74
N CYS A 43 7.36 -4.10 4.35
CA CYS A 43 6.16 -3.76 3.60
C CYS A 43 6.41 -2.56 2.68
N VAL A 44 7.02 -1.52 3.21
CA VAL A 44 7.32 -0.32 2.43
C VAL A 44 8.30 -0.63 1.32
N THR A 45 9.29 -1.47 1.61
CA THR A 45 10.28 -1.87 0.61
C THR A 45 9.62 -2.62 -0.54
N ASP A 46 8.70 -3.51 -0.22
CA ASP A 46 7.99 -4.25 -1.25
C ASP A 46 7.20 -3.32 -2.17
N ALA A 47 6.49 -2.36 -1.58
CA ALA A 47 5.74 -1.40 -2.37
C ALA A 47 6.65 -0.59 -3.27
N TYR A 48 7.80 -0.19 -2.76
CA TYR A 48 8.80 0.54 -3.51
C TYR A 48 9.30 -0.25 -4.71
N LEU A 49 9.56 -1.53 -4.51
CA LEU A 49 10.04 -2.39 -5.58
C LEU A 49 8.99 -2.57 -6.67
N LYS A 50 7.74 -2.38 -6.35
CA LYS A 50 6.67 -2.47 -7.33
C LYS A 50 6.35 -1.12 -7.98
N GLY A 51 7.13 -0.11 -7.65
CA GLY A 51 6.99 1.19 -8.27
C GLY A 51 6.12 2.18 -7.55
N PHE A 52 5.71 1.87 -6.33
CA PHE A 52 4.87 2.77 -5.54
C PHE A 52 5.69 3.37 -4.41
N SER A 53 5.30 4.56 -3.98
CA SER A 53 6.01 5.20 -2.88
C SER A 53 5.03 5.94 -1.99
N LEU A 54 5.41 6.04 -0.73
CA LEU A 54 4.64 6.83 0.22
C LEU A 54 4.75 8.30 -0.14
N SER A 55 3.64 8.98 -0.09
CA SER A 55 3.62 10.42 -0.36
C SER A 55 3.47 11.22 0.91
#